data_8b7cff29a24b252aca153f191ce98e22
#
_entry.id   8b7cff29a24b252aca153f191ce98e22
#
_cell.length_a   1.000
_cell.length_b   1.000
_cell.length_c   1.000
_cell.angle_alpha   90.00
_cell.angle_beta   90.00
_cell.angle_gamma   90.00
#
_symmetry.space_group_name_H-M   'P 1'
#
loop_
_entity.id
_entity.type
_entity.pdbx_description
1 polymer ?
#
loop_
_entity_poly.entity_id
_entity_poly.type
_entity_poly.pdbx_seq_one_letter_code
_entity_poly.pdbx_strand_id
1 'polypeptide(L)'
;MRVTLDRDRDVPTLYLAARRDTLTPLPGIRGMFERTGSTRQLVVLDDADHFHFCDRVEEVHELYRRMAPPLDEVARRMPPASALCPGDHGSLFVRGLALAHLDATLGRRTEAARFLRDDVERAFAAKGIPVESVRAEPCNKIDTPRTDG
;
A
#
# COMPACT_ATOMS: atom_id res chain seq x y z
N MET A 1 8.02 21.77 6.50
CA MET A 1 6.60 22.11 6.54
C MET A 1 5.82 20.89 7.04
N ARG A 2 5.21 20.96 8.23
CA ARG A 2 4.44 19.85 8.80
C ARG A 2 3.00 20.02 8.31
N VAL A 3 2.57 19.21 7.36
CA VAL A 3 1.16 19.15 6.95
C VAL A 3 0.44 18.29 7.97
N THR A 4 -0.32 18.91 8.87
CA THR A 4 -1.25 18.21 9.75
C THR A 4 -2.58 18.11 9.00
N LEU A 5 -2.92 16.91 8.57
CA LEU A 5 -4.26 16.63 8.05
C LEU A 5 -5.18 16.47 9.26
N ASP A 6 -5.76 17.57 9.71
CA ASP A 6 -6.83 17.53 10.72
C ASP A 6 -8.08 17.01 10.01
N ARG A 7 -8.43 15.76 10.28
CA ARG A 7 -9.61 15.11 9.70
C ARG A 7 -10.62 14.89 10.82
N ASP A 8 -11.63 15.74 10.86
CA ASP A 8 -12.80 15.58 11.73
C ASP A 8 -13.63 14.33 11.40
N ARG A 9 -13.27 13.59 10.35
CA ARG A 9 -13.96 12.38 9.92
C ARG A 9 -13.01 11.20 9.85
N ASP A 10 -13.45 10.07 10.39
CA ASP A 10 -12.77 8.78 10.16
C ASP A 10 -13.01 8.35 8.71
N VAL A 11 -12.02 8.62 7.85
CA VAL A 11 -12.01 8.16 6.46
C VAL A 11 -11.11 6.95 6.36
N PRO A 12 -11.67 5.74 6.19
CA PRO A 12 -10.87 4.53 6.04
C PRO A 12 -9.85 4.69 4.90
N THR A 13 -8.60 4.39 5.19
CA THR A 13 -7.49 4.60 4.25
C THR A 13 -6.79 3.28 3.97
N LEU A 14 -6.62 2.96 2.68
CA LEU A 14 -5.83 1.82 2.23
C LEU A 14 -4.51 2.31 1.63
N TYR A 15 -3.40 1.83 2.16
CA TYR A 15 -2.06 2.01 1.63
C TYR A 15 -1.64 0.75 0.88
N LEU A 16 -1.24 0.90 -0.37
CA LEU A 16 -0.63 -0.15 -1.16
C LEU A 16 0.85 0.18 -1.35
N ALA A 17 1.72 -0.76 -1.08
CA ALA A 17 3.15 -0.57 -1.17
C ALA A 17 3.82 -1.79 -1.81
N ALA A 18 4.99 -1.59 -2.40
CA ALA A 18 5.86 -2.65 -2.90
C ALA A 18 7.13 -2.72 -2.05
N ARG A 19 7.58 -3.92 -1.71
CA ARG A 19 8.70 -4.11 -0.77
C ARG A 19 10.03 -3.62 -1.31
N ARG A 20 10.24 -3.70 -2.62
CA ARG A 20 11.48 -3.32 -3.28
C ARG A 20 11.39 -1.98 -4.02
N ASP A 21 10.39 -1.17 -3.67
CA ASP A 21 10.21 0.16 -4.27
C ASP A 21 11.36 1.10 -3.85
N THR A 22 12.13 1.53 -4.83
CA THR A 22 13.24 2.47 -4.65
C THR A 22 12.85 3.93 -4.91
N LEU A 23 11.71 4.17 -5.57
CA LEU A 23 11.15 5.49 -5.84
C LEU A 23 10.33 6.00 -4.66
N THR A 24 9.49 5.15 -4.09
CA THR A 24 8.71 5.41 -2.88
C THR A 24 9.00 4.34 -1.81
N PRO A 25 10.15 4.45 -1.12
CA PRO A 25 10.61 3.41 -0.21
C PRO A 25 9.62 3.10 0.91
N LEU A 26 9.43 1.80 1.19
CA LEU A 26 8.49 1.29 2.19
C LEU A 26 8.55 1.97 3.57
N PRO A 27 9.73 2.36 4.13
CA PRO A 27 9.78 3.09 5.39
C PRO A 27 9.02 4.43 5.36
N GLY A 28 9.02 5.13 4.21
CA GLY A 28 8.25 6.35 4.03
C GLY A 28 6.75 6.11 4.08
N ILE A 29 6.27 5.05 3.40
CA ILE A 29 4.86 4.65 3.40
C ILE A 29 4.43 4.18 4.80
N ARG A 30 5.25 3.39 5.51
CA ARG A 30 5.01 3.01 6.91
C ARG A 30 4.88 4.23 7.81
N GLY A 31 5.77 5.21 7.67
CA GLY A 31 5.67 6.46 8.41
C GLY A 31 4.41 7.27 8.10
N MET A 32 3.88 7.22 6.87
CA MET A 32 2.57 7.82 6.54
C MET A 32 1.43 7.04 7.21
N PHE A 33 1.44 5.71 7.12
CA PHE A 33 0.48 4.83 7.78
C PHE A 33 0.42 5.08 9.28
N GLU A 34 1.55 5.18 9.97
CA GLU A 34 1.63 5.43 11.42
C GLU A 34 1.04 6.77 11.83
N ARG A 35 1.22 7.81 10.99
CA ARG A 35 0.70 9.18 11.26
C ARG A 35 -0.77 9.38 10.89
N THR A 36 -1.37 8.43 10.17
CA THR A 36 -2.79 8.52 9.82
C THR A 36 -3.64 8.19 11.03
N GLY A 37 -4.50 9.11 11.44
CA GLY A 37 -5.35 8.96 12.64
C GLY A 37 -6.63 8.18 12.43
N SER A 38 -7.03 7.89 11.18
CA SER A 38 -8.25 7.15 10.83
C SER A 38 -8.03 5.63 10.81
N THR A 39 -9.11 4.86 10.68
CA THR A 39 -9.05 3.44 10.33
C THR A 39 -8.18 3.27 9.08
N ARG A 40 -7.16 2.43 9.15
CA ARG A 40 -6.19 2.30 8.08
C ARG A 40 -5.67 0.88 7.92
N GLN A 41 -5.32 0.53 6.70
CA GLN A 41 -4.69 -0.73 6.36
C GLN A 41 -3.52 -0.47 5.41
N LEU A 42 -2.40 -1.10 5.64
CA LEU A 42 -1.26 -1.15 4.75
C LEU A 42 -1.12 -2.57 4.23
N VAL A 43 -1.09 -2.74 2.91
CA VAL A 43 -0.78 -4.02 2.28
C VAL A 43 0.45 -3.85 1.42
N VAL A 44 1.43 -4.72 1.65
CA VAL A 44 2.75 -4.68 0.98
C VAL A 44 2.85 -5.88 0.07
N LEU A 45 3.08 -5.67 -1.22
CA LEU A 45 3.36 -6.71 -2.19
C LEU A 45 4.85 -7.07 -2.13
N ASP A 46 5.16 -8.34 -1.90
CA ASP A 46 6.53 -8.85 -1.91
C ASP A 46 7.06 -8.99 -3.34
N ASP A 47 8.38 -8.94 -3.46
CA ASP A 47 9.10 -9.04 -4.74
C ASP A 47 8.59 -8.12 -5.85
N ALA A 48 8.04 -6.97 -5.49
CA ALA A 48 7.54 -5.93 -6.37
C ALA A 48 8.26 -4.61 -6.14
N ASP A 49 8.28 -3.77 -7.16
CA ASP A 49 8.77 -2.40 -7.10
C ASP A 49 7.69 -1.38 -7.55
N HIS A 50 8.10 -0.13 -7.73
CA HIS A 50 7.21 0.96 -8.10
C HIS A 50 6.39 0.70 -9.37
N PHE A 51 6.96 0.04 -10.35
CA PHE A 51 6.31 -0.18 -11.64
C PHE A 51 5.20 -1.23 -11.60
N HIS A 52 5.11 -2.04 -10.53
CA HIS A 52 4.00 -2.98 -10.33
C HIS A 52 2.65 -2.30 -10.09
N PHE A 53 2.64 -0.99 -9.92
CA PHE A 53 1.42 -0.17 -9.87
C PHE A 53 1.02 0.40 -11.24
N CYS A 54 1.76 0.08 -12.30
CA CYS A 54 1.51 0.52 -13.66
C CYS A 54 1.05 -0.64 -14.56
N ASP A 55 0.49 -0.31 -15.72
CA ASP A 55 0.29 -1.30 -16.77
C ASP A 55 1.61 -1.57 -17.52
N ARG A 56 1.75 -2.77 -18.09
CA ARG A 56 2.93 -3.20 -18.86
C ARG A 56 4.24 -3.12 -18.06
N VAL A 57 4.19 -3.65 -16.85
CA VAL A 57 5.24 -3.55 -15.83
C VAL A 57 6.65 -3.83 -16.39
N GLU A 58 6.83 -4.98 -17.04
CA GLU A 58 8.14 -5.45 -17.51
C GLU A 58 8.74 -4.49 -18.54
N GLU A 59 7.92 -4.00 -19.46
CA GLU A 59 8.38 -3.07 -20.50
C GLU A 59 8.74 -1.71 -19.91
N VAL A 60 7.88 -1.15 -19.08
CA VAL A 60 8.09 0.18 -18.47
C VAL A 60 9.29 0.14 -17.53
N HIS A 61 9.42 -0.90 -16.73
CA HIS A 61 10.54 -1.11 -15.83
C HIS A 61 11.89 -1.16 -16.57
N GLU A 62 12.01 -2.02 -17.59
CA GLU A 62 13.24 -2.14 -18.35
C GLU A 62 13.52 -0.92 -19.22
N LEU A 63 12.48 -0.23 -19.72
CA LEU A 63 12.64 1.04 -20.41
C LEU A 63 13.26 2.10 -19.48
N TYR A 64 12.71 2.26 -18.27
CA TYR A 64 13.23 3.17 -17.27
C TYR A 64 14.70 2.88 -16.94
N ARG A 65 15.04 1.63 -16.65
CA ARG A 65 16.42 1.23 -16.35
C ARG A 65 17.41 1.55 -17.49
N ARG A 66 16.97 1.39 -18.75
CA ARG A 66 17.81 1.68 -19.92
C ARG A 66 17.94 3.16 -20.22
N MET A 67 16.90 3.97 -19.97
CA MET A 67 16.88 5.39 -20.28
C MET A 67 17.41 6.27 -19.15
N ALA A 68 17.51 5.74 -17.95
CA ALA A 68 17.99 6.49 -16.80
C ALA A 68 19.44 6.97 -17.02
N PRO A 69 19.76 8.21 -16.61
CA PRO A 69 21.13 8.70 -16.69
C PRO A 69 22.10 7.79 -15.93
N PRO A 70 23.38 7.68 -16.37
CA PRO A 70 24.36 6.80 -15.73
C PRO A 70 24.60 7.07 -14.23
N LEU A 71 24.30 8.28 -13.77
CA LEU A 71 24.44 8.72 -12.38
C LEU A 71 23.13 8.62 -11.57
N ASP A 72 22.06 8.10 -12.16
CA ASP A 72 20.80 7.89 -11.43
C ASP A 72 20.95 6.75 -10.43
N GLU A 73 21.09 7.12 -9.16
CA GLU A 73 21.24 6.16 -8.08
C GLU A 73 20.00 5.27 -7.86
N VAL A 74 18.81 5.79 -8.16
CA VAL A 74 17.56 5.05 -8.04
C VAL A 74 17.54 3.92 -9.06
N ALA A 75 17.76 4.24 -10.34
CA ALA A 75 17.81 3.24 -11.41
C ALA A 75 18.88 2.17 -11.17
N ARG A 76 20.05 2.56 -10.60
CA ARG A 76 21.12 1.60 -10.28
C ARG A 76 20.77 0.64 -9.14
N ARG A 77 19.90 1.04 -8.23
CA ARG A 77 19.43 0.21 -7.10
C ARG A 77 18.25 -0.67 -7.46
N MET A 78 17.59 -0.40 -8.58
CA MET A 78 16.46 -1.20 -9.03
C MET A 78 16.92 -2.60 -9.43
N PRO A 79 16.30 -3.66 -8.90
CA PRO A 79 16.57 -5.02 -9.36
C PRO A 79 16.12 -5.17 -10.83
N PRO A 80 16.65 -6.13 -11.60
CA PRO A 80 16.10 -6.45 -12.92
C PRO A 80 14.67 -6.97 -12.80
N ALA A 81 13.83 -6.73 -13.82
CA ALA A 81 12.43 -7.19 -13.82
C ALA A 81 12.32 -8.71 -13.58
N SER A 82 13.28 -9.49 -14.08
CA SER A 82 13.35 -10.96 -13.87
C SER A 82 13.57 -11.40 -12.42
N ALA A 83 13.97 -10.49 -11.53
CA ALA A 83 14.14 -10.75 -10.09
C ALA A 83 12.93 -10.27 -9.26
N LEU A 84 11.89 -9.81 -9.94
CA LEU A 84 10.64 -9.35 -9.34
C LEU A 84 9.50 -10.31 -9.68
N CYS A 85 8.36 -10.14 -8.99
CA CYS A 85 7.17 -10.91 -9.34
C CYS A 85 6.63 -10.49 -10.72
N PRO A 86 5.84 -11.35 -11.39
CA PRO A 86 5.19 -10.98 -12.65
C PRO A 86 4.28 -9.76 -12.51
N GLY A 87 4.18 -8.93 -13.56
CA GLY A 87 3.38 -7.71 -13.55
C GLY A 87 1.88 -7.94 -13.36
N ASP A 88 1.35 -9.11 -13.75
CA ASP A 88 -0.04 -9.49 -13.50
C ASP A 88 -0.35 -9.66 -11.99
N HIS A 89 0.64 -10.02 -11.17
CA HIS A 89 0.52 -10.01 -9.71
C HIS A 89 0.26 -8.59 -9.18
N GLY A 90 0.98 -7.59 -9.69
CA GLY A 90 0.76 -6.19 -9.37
C GLY A 90 -0.63 -5.71 -9.77
N SER A 91 -1.07 -6.05 -10.99
CA SER A 91 -2.41 -5.73 -11.48
C SER A 91 -3.52 -6.34 -10.61
N LEU A 92 -3.39 -7.63 -10.25
CA LEU A 92 -4.35 -8.30 -9.38
C LEU A 92 -4.35 -7.69 -7.98
N PHE A 93 -3.17 -7.39 -7.43
CA PHE A 93 -2.99 -6.76 -6.13
C PHE A 93 -3.69 -5.39 -6.06
N VAL A 94 -3.42 -4.50 -7.01
CA VAL A 94 -4.00 -3.15 -7.02
C VAL A 94 -5.50 -3.20 -7.23
N ARG A 95 -5.95 -3.87 -8.29
CA ARG A 95 -7.39 -3.91 -8.65
C ARG A 95 -8.22 -4.64 -7.61
N GLY A 96 -7.73 -5.78 -7.10
CA GLY A 96 -8.44 -6.57 -6.09
C GLY A 96 -8.62 -5.82 -4.78
N LEU A 97 -7.54 -5.21 -4.26
CA LEU A 97 -7.60 -4.48 -3.00
C LEU A 97 -8.34 -3.15 -3.11
N ALA A 98 -8.14 -2.40 -4.21
CA ALA A 98 -8.88 -1.16 -4.44
C ALA A 98 -10.39 -1.42 -4.54
N LEU A 99 -10.81 -2.43 -5.30
CA LEU A 99 -12.23 -2.80 -5.41
C LEU A 99 -12.78 -3.24 -4.04
N ALA A 100 -12.08 -4.11 -3.33
CA ALA A 100 -12.51 -4.54 -2.00
C ALA A 100 -12.63 -3.37 -1.03
N HIS A 101 -11.69 -2.42 -1.06
CA HIS A 101 -11.73 -1.22 -0.23
C HIS A 101 -12.94 -0.33 -0.56
N LEU A 102 -13.21 -0.09 -1.84
CA LEU A 102 -14.37 0.69 -2.28
C LEU A 102 -15.69 -0.01 -1.93
N ASP A 103 -15.78 -1.31 -2.16
CA ASP A 103 -16.96 -2.09 -1.80
C ASP A 103 -17.21 -2.10 -0.28
N ALA A 104 -16.18 -2.20 0.53
CA ALA A 104 -16.28 -2.16 1.98
C ALA A 104 -16.69 -0.77 2.50
N THR A 105 -16.12 0.30 1.93
CA THR A 105 -16.26 1.67 2.45
C THR A 105 -17.46 2.39 1.86
N LEU A 106 -17.65 2.35 0.55
CA LEU A 106 -18.72 3.03 -0.17
C LEU A 106 -19.93 2.12 -0.38
N GLY A 107 -19.69 0.89 -0.84
CA GLY A 107 -20.72 -0.12 -1.05
C GLY A 107 -21.23 -0.75 0.24
N ARG A 108 -20.56 -0.54 1.38
CA ARG A 108 -20.88 -1.11 2.71
C ARG A 108 -21.09 -2.64 2.66
N ARG A 109 -20.33 -3.33 1.80
CA ARG A 109 -20.41 -4.79 1.64
C ARG A 109 -19.64 -5.47 2.77
N THR A 110 -20.35 -6.22 3.60
CA THR A 110 -19.77 -6.93 4.74
C THR A 110 -18.74 -7.98 4.34
N GLU A 111 -18.93 -8.63 3.20
CA GLU A 111 -17.99 -9.63 2.67
C GLU A 111 -16.64 -8.99 2.30
N ALA A 112 -16.67 -7.82 1.64
CA ALA A 112 -15.47 -7.08 1.31
C ALA A 112 -14.74 -6.58 2.57
N ALA A 113 -15.49 -6.10 3.56
CA ALA A 113 -14.93 -5.69 4.84
C ALA A 113 -14.29 -6.87 5.58
N ARG A 114 -14.92 -8.07 5.56
CA ARG A 114 -14.34 -9.28 6.14
C ARG A 114 -13.08 -9.70 5.39
N PHE A 115 -13.12 -9.72 4.06
CA PHE A 115 -11.95 -10.04 3.25
C PHE A 115 -10.75 -9.16 3.61
N LEU A 116 -10.94 -7.84 3.66
CA LEU A 116 -9.87 -6.90 3.99
C LEU A 116 -9.32 -7.11 5.41
N ARG A 117 -10.17 -7.49 6.36
CA ARG A 117 -9.77 -7.68 7.75
C ARG A 117 -9.05 -9.00 7.99
N ASP A 118 -9.56 -10.09 7.43
CA ASP A 118 -9.22 -11.44 7.90
C ASP A 118 -8.55 -12.32 6.84
N ASP A 119 -8.71 -12.00 5.55
CA ASP A 119 -8.44 -12.95 4.47
C ASP A 119 -7.40 -12.51 3.43
N VAL A 120 -6.90 -11.27 3.49
CA VAL A 120 -6.03 -10.70 2.44
C VAL A 120 -4.81 -11.58 2.18
N GLU A 121 -3.99 -11.84 3.19
CA GLU A 121 -2.74 -12.61 3.03
C GLU A 121 -3.02 -14.02 2.52
N ARG A 122 -4.00 -14.69 3.09
CA ARG A 122 -4.39 -16.05 2.69
C ARG A 122 -4.87 -16.11 1.24
N ALA A 123 -5.71 -15.16 0.83
CA ALA A 123 -6.28 -15.14 -0.51
C ALA A 123 -5.22 -14.87 -1.59
N PHE A 124 -4.27 -14.00 -1.31
CA PHE A 124 -3.14 -13.74 -2.21
C PHE A 124 -2.14 -14.89 -2.21
N ALA A 125 -1.82 -15.46 -1.04
CA ALA A 125 -0.96 -16.64 -0.95
C ALA A 125 -1.50 -17.84 -1.72
N ALA A 126 -2.82 -18.06 -1.73
CA ALA A 126 -3.46 -19.11 -2.52
C ALA A 126 -3.28 -18.94 -4.04
N LYS A 127 -2.88 -17.75 -4.49
CA LYS A 127 -2.53 -17.42 -5.89
C LYS A 127 -1.03 -17.33 -6.14
N GLY A 128 -0.21 -17.69 -5.15
CA GLY A 128 1.25 -17.58 -5.23
C GLY A 128 1.76 -16.14 -5.13
N ILE A 129 0.97 -15.23 -4.59
CA ILE A 129 1.31 -13.81 -4.44
C ILE A 129 1.53 -13.51 -2.95
N PRO A 130 2.77 -13.48 -2.47
CA PRO A 130 3.04 -13.15 -1.07
C PRO A 130 2.80 -11.67 -0.80
N VAL A 131 2.03 -11.38 0.24
CA VAL A 131 1.76 -10.02 0.71
C VAL A 131 1.82 -9.99 2.25
N GLU A 132 2.15 -8.82 2.79
CA GLU A 132 2.04 -8.50 4.22
C GLU A 132 0.89 -7.52 4.43
N SER A 133 0.03 -7.74 5.39
CA SER A 133 -1.10 -6.85 5.71
C SER A 133 -1.07 -6.41 7.16
N VAL A 134 -1.11 -5.10 7.39
CA VAL A 134 -1.15 -4.49 8.72
C VAL A 134 -2.34 -3.55 8.78
N ARG A 135 -3.14 -3.66 9.86
CA ARG A 135 -4.31 -2.81 10.09
C ARG A 135 -4.19 -2.08 11.43
N ALA A 136 -4.71 -0.86 11.47
CA ALA A 136 -4.86 -0.10 12.70
C ALA A 136 -6.18 0.67 12.70
N GLU A 137 -6.80 0.69 13.87
CA GLU A 137 -8.03 1.44 14.13
C GLU A 137 -7.69 2.90 14.51
N PRO A 138 -8.68 3.81 14.51
CA PRO A 138 -8.48 5.17 14.94
C PRO A 138 -7.91 5.21 16.37
N CYS A 139 -6.95 6.11 16.58
CA CYS A 139 -6.50 6.40 17.94
C CYS A 139 -7.67 7.11 18.67
N ASN A 140 -8.36 6.42 19.56
CA ASN A 140 -9.31 7.07 20.46
C ASN A 140 -8.53 8.11 21.26
N LYS A 141 -8.77 9.41 20.99
CA LYS A 141 -8.38 10.46 21.92
C LYS A 141 -9.16 10.15 23.20
N ILE A 142 -8.45 9.64 24.20
CA ILE A 142 -8.98 9.55 25.57
C ILE A 142 -9.37 10.98 25.92
N ASP A 143 -10.67 11.23 26.10
CA ASP A 143 -11.18 12.49 26.63
C ASP A 143 -10.44 12.75 27.94
N THR A 144 -9.52 13.70 27.91
CA THR A 144 -8.94 14.23 29.13
C THR A 144 -10.09 14.91 29.85
N PRO A 145 -10.47 14.49 31.07
CA PRO A 145 -11.56 15.17 31.78
C PRO A 145 -11.17 16.64 31.93
N ARG A 146 -12.04 17.54 31.45
CA ARG A 146 -11.95 18.98 31.77
C ARG A 146 -11.92 19.08 33.27
N THR A 147 -10.80 19.39 33.84
CA THR A 147 -10.70 19.92 35.18
C THR A 147 -11.26 21.36 35.12
N ASP A 148 -12.55 21.48 35.35
CA ASP A 148 -13.17 22.78 35.69
C ASP A 148 -12.59 23.18 37.06
N GLY A 149 -11.77 24.25 37.05
CA GLY A 149 -11.26 24.96 38.20
C GLY A 149 -11.70 26.43 38.14
#